data_2d5d339b39022f1318b7e863fc5c4d6d
#
_entry.id   2d5d339b39022f1318b7e863fc5c4d6d
#
_cell.length_a   1.000
_cell.length_b   1.000
_cell.length_c   1.000
_cell.angle_alpha   90.00
_cell.angle_beta   90.00
_cell.angle_gamma   90.00
#
_symmetry.space_group_name_H-M   'P 1'
#
loop_
_entity.id
_entity.type
_entity.pdbx_description
1 polymer ?
#
loop_
_entity_poly.entity_id
_entity_poly.type
_entity_poly.pdbx_seq_one_letter_code
_entity_poly.pdbx_strand_id
1 'polypeptide(L)'
;METDFSTIILCADGQKREFHFARINSIAIYFHISVVDSSGRLVTATLARDETGHWKLHEQELPRWFITAEPELGNYIEHKAGRQ
;
A
#
# COMPACT_ATOMS: atom_id res chain seq x y z
N MET A 1 13.98 -12.58 -6.81
CA MET A 1 12.70 -12.25 -6.16
C MET A 1 12.50 -10.74 -6.14
N GLU A 2 11.33 -10.33 -6.52
CA GLU A 2 11.03 -8.92 -6.62
C GLU A 2 10.56 -8.37 -5.28
N THR A 3 11.25 -7.35 -4.77
CA THR A 3 10.90 -6.76 -3.49
C THR A 3 10.26 -5.38 -3.65
N ASP A 4 10.41 -4.78 -4.82
CA ASP A 4 9.83 -3.47 -5.11
C ASP A 4 8.93 -3.60 -6.32
N PHE A 5 7.74 -3.03 -6.23
CA PHE A 5 6.82 -3.03 -7.36
C PHE A 5 5.85 -1.87 -7.20
N SER A 6 5.07 -1.62 -8.23
CA SER A 6 4.12 -0.52 -8.20
C SER A 6 2.87 -0.90 -8.97
N THR A 7 1.80 -0.17 -8.72
CA THR A 7 0.56 -0.34 -9.46
C THR A 7 -0.20 0.98 -9.46
N ILE A 8 -1.08 1.14 -10.43
CA ILE A 8 -1.92 2.33 -10.51
C ILE A 8 -3.30 1.97 -9.98
N ILE A 9 -3.80 2.78 -9.06
CA ILE A 9 -5.10 2.56 -8.45
C ILE A 9 -5.96 3.79 -8.65
N LEU A 10 -7.21 3.57 -9.06
CA LEU A 10 -8.19 4.65 -9.12
C LEU A 10 -8.67 4.92 -7.70
N CYS A 11 -8.34 6.10 -7.21
CA CYS A 11 -8.65 6.45 -5.85
C CYS A 11 -10.08 6.97 -5.72
N ALA A 12 -10.56 7.05 -4.47
CA ALA A 12 -11.94 7.42 -4.20
C ALA A 12 -12.28 8.83 -4.69
N ASP A 13 -11.27 9.69 -4.82
CA ASP A 13 -11.49 11.06 -5.30
C ASP A 13 -11.49 11.16 -6.83
N GLY A 14 -11.46 10.01 -7.53
CA GLY A 14 -11.50 10.00 -8.97
C GLY A 14 -10.15 10.14 -9.66
N GLN A 15 -9.08 10.26 -8.89
CA GLN A 15 -7.73 10.40 -9.43
C GLN A 15 -7.03 9.06 -9.47
N LYS A 16 -6.29 8.80 -10.54
CA LYS A 16 -5.45 7.61 -10.61
C LYS A 16 -4.08 7.96 -10.07
N ARG A 17 -3.55 7.11 -9.21
CA ARG A 17 -2.23 7.35 -8.62
C ARG A 17 -1.42 6.08 -8.66
N GLU A 18 -0.11 6.25 -8.81
CA GLU A 18 0.80 5.11 -8.81
C GLU A 18 1.33 4.91 -7.40
N PHE A 19 1.03 3.76 -6.83
CA PHE A 19 1.49 3.39 -5.50
C PHE A 19 2.72 2.50 -5.64
N HIS A 20 3.77 2.85 -4.92
CA HIS A 20 5.02 2.09 -4.91
C HIS A 20 5.13 1.30 -3.63
N PHE A 21 5.49 0.03 -3.76
CA PHE A 21 5.58 -0.90 -2.64
C PHE A 21 7.03 -1.33 -2.48
N ALA A 22 7.55 -1.24 -1.26
CA ALA A 22 8.87 -1.76 -0.94
C ALA A 22 8.71 -2.74 0.21
N ARG A 23 9.07 -3.99 -0.04
CA ARG A 23 8.95 -5.03 0.97
C ARG A 23 10.06 -4.88 2.00
N ILE A 24 9.69 -4.90 3.26
CA ILE A 24 10.63 -4.82 4.36
C ILE A 24 10.56 -6.11 5.14
N ASN A 25 11.69 -6.80 5.23
CA ASN A 25 11.79 -8.06 5.96
C ASN A 25 12.35 -7.78 7.33
N SER A 26 11.64 -8.28 8.32
CA SER A 26 12.03 -8.09 9.70
C SER A 26 11.44 -9.29 10.43
N ILE A 27 11.12 -9.14 11.71
CA ILE A 27 10.43 -10.20 12.43
C ILE A 27 9.10 -10.50 11.73
N ALA A 28 8.44 -9.45 11.27
CA ALA A 28 7.22 -9.59 10.48
C ALA A 28 7.46 -8.97 9.11
N ILE A 29 6.72 -9.40 8.11
CA ILE A 29 6.81 -8.85 6.77
C ILE A 29 5.80 -7.74 6.62
N TYR A 30 6.26 -6.59 6.16
CA TYR A 30 5.37 -5.49 5.88
C TYR A 30 5.90 -4.71 4.68
N PHE A 31 5.08 -3.82 4.16
CA PHE A 31 5.40 -3.05 2.97
C PHE A 31 5.36 -1.57 3.28
N HIS A 32 6.38 -0.89 2.80
CA HIS A 32 6.41 0.57 2.82
C HIS A 32 5.75 1.05 1.54
N ILE A 33 4.71 1.84 1.67
CA ILE A 33 3.93 2.32 0.53
C ILE A 33 4.24 3.81 0.34
N SER A 34 4.49 4.21 -0.89
CA SER A 34 4.67 5.63 -1.19
C SER A 34 3.88 6.00 -2.43
N VAL A 35 3.37 7.22 -2.42
CA VAL A 35 2.57 7.72 -3.52
C VAL A 35 2.65 9.25 -3.51
N VAL A 36 2.57 9.85 -4.69
CA VAL A 36 2.60 11.31 -4.81
C VAL A 36 1.17 11.82 -4.92
N ASP A 37 0.81 12.81 -4.09
CA ASP A 37 -0.53 13.36 -4.14
C ASP A 37 -0.66 14.40 -5.25
N SER A 38 -1.85 14.99 -5.35
CA SER A 38 -2.14 15.92 -6.44
C SER A 38 -1.30 17.19 -6.41
N SER A 39 -0.77 17.53 -5.24
CA SER A 39 0.07 18.72 -5.10
C SER A 39 1.55 18.41 -5.32
N GLY A 40 1.88 17.15 -5.61
CA GLY A 40 3.28 16.76 -5.79
C GLY A 40 3.98 16.37 -4.51
N ARG A 41 3.23 16.22 -3.41
CA ARG A 41 3.81 15.85 -2.13
C ARG A 41 3.83 14.34 -1.98
N LEU A 42 4.95 13.83 -1.46
CA LEU A 42 5.09 12.40 -1.23
C LEU A 42 4.33 12.01 0.05
N VAL A 43 3.47 11.01 -0.06
CA VAL A 43 2.72 10.46 1.06
C VAL A 43 3.20 9.03 1.26
N THR A 44 3.55 8.67 2.49
CA THR A 44 4.08 7.34 2.79
C THR A 44 3.28 6.70 3.91
N ALA A 45 3.27 5.38 3.91
CA ALA A 45 2.55 4.62 4.93
C ALA A 45 3.14 3.22 5.02
N THR A 46 2.79 2.51 6.08
CA THR A 46 3.21 1.14 6.29
C THR A 46 1.99 0.23 6.27
N LEU A 47 2.06 -0.82 5.49
CA LEU A 47 0.98 -1.79 5.37
C LEU A 47 1.49 -3.13 5.88
N ALA A 48 0.82 -3.68 6.89
CA ALA A 48 1.22 -4.94 7.50
C ALA A 48 0.03 -5.85 7.64
N ARG A 49 0.31 -7.16 7.69
CA ARG A 49 -0.75 -8.15 7.85
C ARG A 49 -1.04 -8.35 9.33
N ASP A 50 -2.31 -8.31 9.70
CA ASP A 50 -2.70 -8.52 11.09
C ASP A 50 -2.88 -10.02 11.38
N GLU A 51 -3.33 -10.32 12.59
CA GLU A 51 -3.46 -11.71 13.04
C GLU A 51 -4.46 -12.50 12.20
N THR A 52 -5.43 -11.82 11.63
CA THR A 52 -6.47 -12.48 10.84
C THR A 52 -6.10 -12.61 9.37
N GLY A 53 -4.91 -12.12 9.00
CA GLY A 53 -4.44 -12.21 7.64
C GLY A 53 -4.84 -11.03 6.76
N HIS A 54 -5.39 -9.99 7.35
CA HIS A 54 -5.78 -8.80 6.58
C HIS A 54 -4.66 -7.77 6.60
N TRP A 55 -4.49 -7.09 5.47
CA TRP A 55 -3.50 -6.04 5.35
C TRP A 55 -4.09 -4.74 5.90
N LYS A 56 -3.37 -4.11 6.81
CA LYS A 56 -3.83 -2.91 7.50
C LYS A 56 -2.79 -1.82 7.44
N LEU A 57 -3.24 -0.60 7.19
CA LEU A 57 -2.38 0.57 7.28
C LEU A 57 -2.16 0.92 8.75
N HIS A 58 -0.91 1.20 9.11
CA HIS A 58 -0.57 1.52 10.48
C HIS A 58 -0.84 2.98 10.82
N GLU A 59 -0.59 3.85 9.85
CA GLU A 59 -0.77 5.28 10.08
C GLU A 59 -2.24 5.63 10.08
N GLN A 60 -2.62 6.59 10.91
CA GLN A 60 -4.01 6.99 11.02
C GLN A 60 -4.28 8.36 10.39
N GLU A 61 -3.25 9.15 10.17
CA GLU A 61 -3.42 10.48 9.62
C GLU A 61 -3.02 10.48 8.15
N LEU A 62 -3.79 9.76 7.36
CA LEU A 62 -3.57 9.68 5.93
C LEU A 62 -4.75 10.31 5.20
N PRO A 63 -4.54 10.79 3.98
CA PRO A 63 -5.67 11.27 3.18
C PRO A 63 -6.71 10.17 3.01
N ARG A 64 -7.97 10.58 2.93
CA ARG A 64 -9.03 9.60 2.79
C ARG A 64 -8.84 8.72 1.56
N TRP A 65 -8.38 9.30 0.45
CA TRP A 65 -8.18 8.51 -0.76
C TRP A 65 -7.14 7.42 -0.58
N PHE A 66 -6.19 7.61 0.34
CA PHE A 66 -5.20 6.58 0.66
C PHE A 66 -5.86 5.50 1.53
N ILE A 67 -6.58 5.92 2.54
CA ILE A 67 -7.21 4.97 3.47
C ILE A 67 -8.21 4.09 2.73
N THR A 68 -9.00 4.66 1.84
CA THR A 68 -9.99 3.88 1.11
C THR A 68 -9.35 2.95 0.08
N ALA A 69 -8.08 3.15 -0.24
CA ALA A 69 -7.37 2.24 -1.14
C ALA A 69 -6.82 1.01 -0.41
N GLU A 70 -6.92 0.97 0.91
CA GLU A 70 -6.32 -0.11 1.69
C GLU A 70 -6.70 -1.52 1.19
N PRO A 71 -7.98 -1.80 0.92
CA PRO A 71 -8.32 -3.15 0.44
C PRO A 71 -7.67 -3.49 -0.89
N GLU A 72 -7.58 -2.52 -1.78
CA GLU A 72 -6.95 -2.77 -3.08
C GLU A 72 -5.45 -2.96 -2.95
N LEU A 73 -4.83 -2.20 -2.04
CA LEU A 73 -3.40 -2.36 -1.80
C LEU A 73 -3.11 -3.76 -1.27
N GLY A 74 -3.91 -4.22 -0.32
CA GLY A 74 -3.73 -5.56 0.22
C GLY A 74 -3.96 -6.64 -0.82
N ASN A 75 -4.99 -6.49 -1.64
CA ASN A 75 -5.28 -7.45 -2.70
C ASN A 75 -4.14 -7.52 -3.70
N TYR A 76 -3.56 -6.38 -4.03
CA TYR A 76 -2.47 -6.36 -4.98
C TYR A 76 -1.24 -7.08 -4.43
N ILE A 77 -0.95 -6.90 -3.15
CA ILE A 77 0.16 -7.59 -2.51
C ILE A 77 -0.06 -9.09 -2.53
N GLU A 78 -1.27 -9.54 -2.19
CA GLU A 78 -1.57 -10.97 -2.20
C GLU A 78 -1.41 -11.55 -3.59
N HIS A 79 -1.84 -10.81 -4.59
CA HIS A 79 -1.77 -11.29 -5.96
C HIS A 79 -0.32 -11.33 -6.46
N LYS A 80 0.49 -10.36 -6.06
CA LYS A 80 1.82 -10.17 -6.62
C LYS A 80 2.89 -10.89 -5.81
N ALA A 81 2.81 -10.83 -4.49
CA ALA A 81 3.88 -11.31 -3.63
C ALA A 81 3.44 -12.34 -2.60
N GLY A 82 2.17 -12.40 -2.30
CA GLY A 82 1.67 -13.30 -1.26
C GLY A 82 1.26 -14.66 -1.74
N ARG A 83 1.12 -14.82 -3.02
CA ARG A 83 0.72 -16.10 -3.59
C ARG A 83 1.94 -16.88 -3.99
N GLN A 84 2.04 -18.06 -3.47
CA GLN A 84 3.18 -18.91 -3.85
C GLN A 84 2.75 -20.35 -4.03
#